data_03803b848c85f11718902794a327a9bd
#
_entry.id   03803b848c85f11718902794a327a9bd
#
_cell.length_a   1.000
_cell.length_b   1.000
_cell.length_c   1.000
_cell.angle_alpha   90.00
_cell.angle_beta   90.00
_cell.angle_gamma   90.00
#
_symmetry.space_group_name_H-M   'P 1'
#
loop_
_entity.id
_entity.type
_entity.pdbx_description
1 polymer ?
#
loop_
_entity_poly.entity_id
_entity_poly.type
_entity_poly.pdbx_seq_one_letter_code
_entity_poly.pdbx_strand_id
1 'polypeptide(L)'
;GMGWVYDHKTLHIRPDLQRDQVFLEDKWYVQEGLGRMINLPLLVRDRCVGILNIGSIESGAPDPGDLEFLTQVAMQIAYAIDHVQAYEQIDRLRDQLAKENVYLTEELKLTKDTGSLVGKSLAFRHVIGLARDVAPTPSTVFITGETGTGKELIAQGCICQSTSDTE
;
A
#
# COMPACT_ATOMS: atom_id res chain seq x y z
N GLY A 1 18.43 19.53 19.98
CA GLY A 1 18.96 18.29 19.72
C GLY A 1 18.45 17.54 18.52
N MET A 2 17.46 16.69 18.71
CA MET A 2 17.01 15.74 17.68
C MET A 2 16.52 16.41 16.39
N GLY A 3 15.70 17.46 16.47
CA GLY A 3 15.22 18.16 15.28
C GLY A 3 16.34 18.73 14.41
N TRP A 4 17.37 19.27 15.03
CA TRP A 4 18.53 19.79 14.29
C TRP A 4 19.24 18.70 13.49
N VAL A 5 19.48 17.52 14.07
CA VAL A 5 20.12 16.38 13.41
C VAL A 5 19.25 15.86 12.25
N TYR A 6 17.92 15.84 12.44
CA TYR A 6 16.97 15.43 11.41
C TYR A 6 17.03 16.36 10.17
N ASP A 7 17.03 17.68 10.43
CA ASP A 7 17.03 18.67 9.36
C ASP A 7 18.36 18.76 8.62
N HIS A 8 19.49 18.68 9.37
CA HIS A 8 20.84 18.82 8.79
C HIS A 8 21.43 17.49 8.31
N LYS A 9 20.82 16.35 8.70
CA LYS A 9 21.29 14.99 8.31
C LYS A 9 22.75 14.73 8.63
N THR A 10 23.24 15.34 9.68
CA THR A 10 24.65 15.24 10.11
C THR A 10 24.74 14.75 11.53
N LEU A 11 25.80 13.97 11.79
CA LEU A 11 26.16 13.55 13.13
C LEU A 11 26.37 14.76 14.04
N HIS A 12 25.84 14.70 15.23
CA HIS A 12 26.02 15.73 16.25
C HIS A 12 26.54 15.12 17.56
N ILE A 13 27.70 15.57 17.98
CA ILE A 13 28.37 15.10 19.20
C ILE A 13 28.35 16.25 20.21
N ARG A 14 27.91 15.95 21.43
CA ARG A 14 28.01 16.84 22.58
C ARG A 14 28.88 16.16 23.63
N PRO A 15 30.15 16.55 23.69
CA PRO A 15 31.13 15.84 24.50
C PRO A 15 30.99 16.11 26.01
N ASP A 16 30.34 17.21 26.38
CA ASP A 16 30.12 17.59 27.80
C ASP A 16 28.73 18.24 27.96
N LEU A 17 27.75 17.42 28.36
CA LEU A 17 26.39 17.87 28.58
C LEU A 17 26.24 18.83 29.76
N GLN A 18 27.18 18.83 30.72
CA GLN A 18 27.12 19.75 31.84
C GLN A 18 27.48 21.19 31.43
N ARG A 19 28.37 21.31 30.45
CA ARG A 19 28.82 22.61 29.93
C ARG A 19 27.98 23.08 28.73
N ASP A 20 27.53 22.15 27.90
CA ASP A 20 26.86 22.45 26.63
C ASP A 20 25.35 22.13 26.70
N GLN A 21 24.63 22.78 27.65
CA GLN A 21 23.16 22.67 27.70
C GLN A 21 22.53 23.63 26.69
N VAL A 22 22.32 23.16 25.49
CA VAL A 22 21.75 23.93 24.36
C VAL A 22 20.27 23.67 24.16
N PHE A 23 19.81 22.47 24.51
CA PHE A 23 18.44 22.02 24.30
C PHE A 23 17.69 21.80 25.61
N LEU A 24 16.37 21.90 25.57
CA LEU A 24 15.52 21.74 26.77
C LEU A 24 15.65 20.35 27.40
N GLU A 25 15.83 19.34 26.60
CA GLU A 25 16.04 17.94 27.02
C GLU A 25 17.38 17.71 27.76
N ASP A 26 18.35 18.57 27.58
CA ASP A 26 19.70 18.41 28.17
C ASP A 26 19.68 18.41 29.70
N LYS A 27 18.78 19.15 30.29
CA LYS A 27 18.60 19.16 31.74
C LYS A 27 18.22 17.80 32.30
N TRP A 28 17.36 17.10 31.58
CA TRP A 28 16.95 15.75 31.95
C TRP A 28 18.12 14.75 31.79
N TYR A 29 18.87 14.83 30.70
CA TYR A 29 20.04 13.98 30.50
C TYR A 29 21.11 14.15 31.58
N VAL A 30 21.35 15.40 32.00
CA VAL A 30 22.30 15.68 33.08
C VAL A 30 21.76 15.17 34.43
N GLN A 31 20.47 15.28 34.71
CA GLN A 31 19.85 14.71 35.91
C GLN A 31 19.96 13.20 35.97
N GLU A 32 19.88 12.51 34.84
CA GLU A 32 20.11 11.06 34.71
C GLU A 32 21.60 10.68 34.77
N GLY A 33 22.50 11.63 34.93
CA GLY A 33 23.94 11.39 35.07
C GLY A 33 24.69 11.21 33.77
N LEU A 34 24.10 11.59 32.63
CA LEU A 34 24.79 11.54 31.35
C LEU A 34 25.79 12.67 31.21
N GLY A 35 27.02 12.35 30.83
CA GLY A 35 28.10 13.28 30.56
C GLY A 35 28.25 13.66 29.10
N ARG A 36 27.94 12.74 28.19
CA ARG A 36 28.10 12.92 26.75
C ARG A 36 26.86 12.41 25.99
N MET A 37 26.55 13.03 24.83
CA MET A 37 25.51 12.59 23.92
C MET A 37 26.01 12.57 22.48
N ILE A 38 25.69 11.51 21.76
CA ILE A 38 25.93 11.35 20.33
C ILE A 38 24.58 11.14 19.66
N ASN A 39 24.25 11.97 18.69
CA ASN A 39 23.04 11.87 17.89
C ASN A 39 23.41 11.54 16.45
N LEU A 40 23.06 10.35 15.98
CA LEU A 40 23.34 9.88 14.64
C LEU A 40 22.05 9.88 13.80
N PRO A 41 22.05 10.54 12.62
CA PRO A 41 20.91 10.43 11.71
C PRO A 41 20.87 9.04 11.11
N LEU A 42 19.70 8.44 11.07
CA LEU A 42 19.42 7.19 10.37
C LEU A 42 19.08 7.52 8.93
N LEU A 43 20.06 7.40 8.05
CA LEU A 43 19.94 7.82 6.65
C LEU A 43 19.77 6.62 5.72
N VAL A 44 18.77 6.72 4.83
CA VAL A 44 18.64 5.84 3.67
C VAL A 44 18.65 6.71 2.43
N ARG A 45 19.71 6.61 1.64
CA ARG A 45 20.01 7.55 0.56
C ARG A 45 20.05 8.99 1.10
N ASP A 46 19.12 9.86 0.67
CA ASP A 46 19.02 11.25 1.12
C ASP A 46 17.88 11.50 2.12
N ARG A 47 17.23 10.46 2.60
CA ARG A 47 16.10 10.56 3.54
C ARG A 47 16.54 10.17 4.95
N CYS A 48 16.24 11.02 5.93
CA CYS A 48 16.37 10.69 7.35
C CYS A 48 15.11 9.93 7.79
N VAL A 49 15.26 8.67 8.18
CA VAL A 49 14.17 7.81 8.66
C VAL A 49 14.02 7.80 10.17
N GLY A 50 15.01 8.35 10.88
CA GLY A 50 15.01 8.46 12.34
C GLY A 50 16.33 9.01 12.86
N ILE A 51 16.49 9.00 14.17
CA ILE A 51 17.72 9.44 14.85
C ILE A 51 18.06 8.40 15.92
N LEU A 52 19.31 7.97 15.95
CA LEU A 52 19.87 7.14 17.01
C LEU A 52 20.57 8.05 18.03
N ASN A 53 20.09 8.03 19.26
CA ASN A 53 20.67 8.79 20.35
C ASN A 53 21.43 7.84 21.28
N ILE A 54 22.69 8.16 21.54
CA ILE A 54 23.55 7.37 22.42
C ILE A 54 24.14 8.28 23.50
N GLY A 55 23.76 8.00 24.73
CA GLY A 55 24.30 8.67 25.91
C GLY A 55 25.38 7.87 26.59
N SER A 56 26.37 8.54 27.18
CA SER A 56 27.40 7.95 28.05
C SER A 56 27.48 8.76 29.34
N ILE A 57 27.77 8.09 30.45
CA ILE A 57 28.06 8.73 31.73
C ILE A 57 29.40 9.48 31.73
N GLU A 58 30.33 9.04 30.88
CA GLU A 58 31.61 9.70 30.71
C GLU A 58 31.49 10.91 29.81
N SER A 59 32.12 12.01 30.21
CA SER A 59 32.32 13.21 29.41
C SER A 59 33.56 13.07 28.52
N GLY A 60 33.62 13.83 27.43
CA GLY A 60 34.74 13.85 26.51
C GLY A 60 34.36 13.39 25.09
N ALA A 61 35.26 13.61 24.14
CA ALA A 61 35.07 13.16 22.77
C ALA A 61 35.06 11.62 22.72
N PRO A 62 34.19 11.01 21.89
CA PRO A 62 34.20 9.57 21.67
C PRO A 62 35.46 9.16 20.93
N ASP A 63 35.87 7.90 21.12
CA ASP A 63 36.95 7.32 20.33
C ASP A 63 36.54 7.27 18.84
N PRO A 64 37.46 7.62 17.90
CA PRO A 64 37.14 7.56 16.46
C PRO A 64 36.68 6.17 15.99
N GLY A 65 37.23 5.07 16.55
CA GLY A 65 36.82 3.70 16.23
C GLY A 65 35.40 3.39 16.70
N ASP A 66 35.02 3.86 17.90
CA ASP A 66 33.65 3.74 18.41
C ASP A 66 32.68 4.50 17.52
N LEU A 67 33.05 5.69 17.07
CA LEU A 67 32.22 6.54 16.22
C LEU A 67 31.98 5.89 14.85
N GLU A 68 33.01 5.29 14.25
CA GLU A 68 32.88 4.54 13.01
C GLU A 68 31.95 3.35 13.18
N PHE A 69 32.11 2.56 14.24
CA PHE A 69 31.25 1.44 14.57
C PHE A 69 29.80 1.88 14.76
N LEU A 70 29.54 2.94 15.53
CA LEU A 70 28.20 3.48 15.77
C LEU A 70 27.55 3.98 14.48
N THR A 71 28.33 4.57 13.58
CA THR A 71 27.85 5.00 12.26
C THR A 71 27.43 3.81 11.41
N GLN A 72 28.20 2.71 11.42
CA GLN A 72 27.84 1.48 10.71
C GLN A 72 26.56 0.86 11.29
N VAL A 73 26.41 0.82 12.62
CA VAL A 73 25.21 0.35 13.30
C VAL A 73 24.00 1.23 12.93
N ALA A 74 24.15 2.56 12.93
CA ALA A 74 23.10 3.49 12.53
C ALA A 74 22.63 3.24 11.10
N MET A 75 23.55 2.97 10.16
CA MET A 75 23.19 2.62 8.79
C MET A 75 22.38 1.31 8.73
N GLN A 76 22.78 0.27 9.46
CA GLN A 76 22.04 -1.01 9.48
C GLN A 76 20.63 -0.83 10.04
N ILE A 77 20.49 -0.06 11.13
CA ILE A 77 19.19 0.26 11.70
C ILE A 77 18.33 1.05 10.71
N ALA A 78 18.93 2.04 10.02
CA ALA A 78 18.22 2.83 9.01
C ALA A 78 17.65 1.96 7.89
N TYR A 79 18.45 1.04 7.34
CA TYR A 79 17.99 0.10 6.31
C TYR A 79 16.90 -0.84 6.83
N ALA A 80 17.01 -1.33 8.06
CA ALA A 80 15.99 -2.19 8.64
C ALA A 80 14.66 -1.46 8.78
N ILE A 81 14.67 -0.22 9.27
CA ILE A 81 13.47 0.62 9.40
C ILE A 81 12.84 0.90 8.04
N ASP A 82 13.64 1.30 7.04
CA ASP A 82 13.16 1.56 5.68
C ASP A 82 12.50 0.32 5.06
N HIS A 83 13.11 -0.84 5.28
CA HIS A 83 12.58 -2.11 4.79
C HIS A 83 11.22 -2.45 5.41
N VAL A 84 11.08 -2.31 6.73
CA VAL A 84 9.81 -2.53 7.43
C VAL A 84 8.74 -1.57 6.91
N GLN A 85 9.05 -0.28 6.79
CA GLN A 85 8.12 0.73 6.28
C GLN A 85 7.67 0.41 4.84
N ALA A 86 8.58 -0.05 3.98
CA ALA A 86 8.26 -0.46 2.62
C ALA A 86 7.32 -1.67 2.58
N TYR A 87 7.54 -2.68 3.42
CA TYR A 87 6.65 -3.83 3.53
C TYR A 87 5.27 -3.44 4.01
N GLU A 88 5.15 -2.61 5.05
CA GLU A 88 3.87 -2.12 5.53
C GLU A 88 3.09 -1.34 4.46
N GLN A 89 3.81 -0.57 3.64
CA GLN A 89 3.19 0.17 2.55
C GLN A 89 2.67 -0.75 1.44
N ILE A 90 3.45 -1.78 1.08
CA ILE A 90 3.04 -2.79 0.10
C ILE A 90 1.78 -3.52 0.59
N ASP A 91 1.75 -3.91 1.85
CA ASP A 91 0.61 -4.64 2.43
C ASP A 91 -0.66 -3.78 2.43
N ARG A 92 -0.55 -2.52 2.83
CA ARG A 92 -1.67 -1.55 2.76
C ARG A 92 -2.20 -1.36 1.34
N LEU A 93 -1.29 -1.21 0.36
CA LEU A 93 -1.69 -1.05 -1.04
C LEU A 93 -2.36 -2.30 -1.59
N ARG A 94 -1.85 -3.48 -1.22
CA ARG A 94 -2.45 -4.77 -1.58
C ARG A 94 -3.88 -4.91 -1.04
N ASP A 95 -4.10 -4.55 0.22
CA ASP A 95 -5.42 -4.57 0.84
C ASP A 95 -6.39 -3.58 0.18
N GLN A 96 -5.91 -2.39 -0.18
CA GLN A 96 -6.70 -1.41 -0.91
C GLN A 96 -7.12 -1.94 -2.28
N LEU A 97 -6.17 -2.48 -3.05
CA LEU A 97 -6.45 -3.07 -4.36
C LEU A 97 -7.40 -4.26 -4.28
N ALA A 98 -7.30 -5.10 -3.25
CA ALA A 98 -8.23 -6.21 -3.04
C ALA A 98 -9.66 -5.72 -2.81
N LYS A 99 -9.86 -4.69 -1.98
CA LYS A 99 -11.16 -4.08 -1.73
C LYS A 99 -11.75 -3.42 -2.97
N GLU A 100 -10.92 -2.69 -3.72
CA GLU A 100 -11.34 -2.05 -4.97
C GLU A 100 -11.73 -3.08 -6.04
N ASN A 101 -10.98 -4.19 -6.14
CA ASN A 101 -11.31 -5.28 -7.05
C ASN A 101 -12.65 -5.95 -6.71
N VAL A 102 -12.94 -6.18 -5.43
CA VAL A 102 -14.24 -6.70 -4.98
C VAL A 102 -15.34 -5.73 -5.37
N TYR A 103 -15.19 -4.44 -5.06
CA TYR A 103 -16.16 -3.41 -5.39
C TYR A 103 -16.45 -3.33 -6.89
N LEU A 104 -15.41 -3.26 -7.72
CA LEU A 104 -15.56 -3.21 -9.19
C LEU A 104 -16.20 -4.49 -9.74
N THR A 105 -15.89 -5.65 -9.16
CA THR A 105 -16.48 -6.92 -9.56
C THR A 105 -17.97 -6.97 -9.22
N GLU A 106 -18.38 -6.44 -8.07
CA GLU A 106 -19.79 -6.31 -7.69
C GLU A 106 -20.54 -5.31 -8.56
N GLU A 107 -19.93 -4.17 -8.87
CA GLU A 107 -20.50 -3.18 -9.78
C GLU A 107 -20.70 -3.77 -11.20
N LEU A 108 -19.73 -4.53 -11.69
CA LEU A 108 -19.85 -5.24 -12.97
C LEU A 108 -20.93 -6.32 -12.94
N LYS A 109 -21.14 -7.00 -11.82
CA LYS A 109 -22.24 -7.96 -11.67
C LYS A 109 -23.59 -7.25 -11.67
N LEU A 110 -23.73 -6.13 -10.95
CA LEU A 110 -24.94 -5.33 -10.95
C LEU A 110 -25.29 -4.77 -12.33
N THR A 111 -24.29 -4.35 -13.11
CA THR A 111 -24.50 -3.91 -14.50
C THR A 111 -24.83 -5.07 -15.45
N LYS A 112 -24.34 -6.28 -15.18
CA LYS A 112 -24.74 -7.48 -15.93
C LYS A 112 -26.14 -7.97 -15.55
N ASP A 113 -26.52 -7.91 -14.28
CA ASP A 113 -27.88 -8.26 -13.84
C ASP A 113 -28.94 -7.23 -14.24
N THR A 114 -28.56 -5.95 -14.41
CA THR A 114 -29.45 -4.92 -15.04
C THR A 114 -29.56 -5.11 -16.56
N GLY A 115 -28.73 -5.96 -17.15
CA GLY A 115 -28.93 -6.52 -18.50
C GLY A 115 -30.07 -7.52 -18.60
N SER A 116 -30.90 -7.69 -17.56
CA SER A 116 -32.10 -8.47 -17.65
C SER A 116 -33.01 -7.84 -18.72
N LEU A 117 -33.14 -8.56 -19.81
CA LEU A 117 -33.98 -8.27 -20.95
C LEU A 117 -35.40 -7.90 -20.48
N VAL A 118 -35.65 -6.62 -20.29
CA VAL A 118 -36.97 -6.10 -19.86
C VAL A 118 -37.85 -5.87 -21.08
N GLY A 119 -38.65 -6.84 -21.38
CA GLY A 119 -39.65 -6.72 -22.44
C GLY A 119 -40.94 -7.46 -22.07
N LYS A 120 -42.09 -6.74 -22.08
CA LYS A 120 -43.41 -7.30 -21.76
C LYS A 120 -44.19 -7.76 -23.01
N SER A 121 -43.72 -7.49 -24.22
CA SER A 121 -44.40 -7.88 -25.46
C SER A 121 -44.37 -9.38 -25.69
N LEU A 122 -45.45 -9.93 -26.23
CA LEU A 122 -45.52 -11.37 -26.55
C LEU A 122 -44.47 -11.76 -27.56
N ALA A 123 -44.17 -10.92 -28.58
CA ALA A 123 -43.12 -11.15 -29.57
C ALA A 123 -41.73 -11.24 -28.92
N PHE A 124 -41.41 -10.36 -27.96
CA PHE A 124 -40.14 -10.37 -27.27
C PHE A 124 -39.99 -11.62 -26.40
N ARG A 125 -41.04 -12.04 -25.67
CA ARG A 125 -41.01 -13.28 -24.87
C ARG A 125 -40.83 -14.51 -25.73
N HIS A 126 -41.41 -14.54 -26.94
CA HIS A 126 -41.24 -15.62 -27.88
C HIS A 126 -39.77 -15.74 -28.32
N VAL A 127 -39.10 -14.60 -28.67
CA VAL A 127 -37.70 -14.59 -29.06
C VAL A 127 -36.78 -15.06 -27.91
N ILE A 128 -37.07 -14.63 -26.65
CA ILE A 128 -36.33 -15.11 -25.48
C ILE A 128 -36.50 -16.60 -25.25
N GLY A 129 -37.70 -17.13 -25.47
CA GLY A 129 -37.96 -18.57 -25.40
C GLY A 129 -37.12 -19.36 -26.41
N LEU A 130 -37.15 -18.95 -27.66
CA LEU A 130 -36.34 -19.56 -28.74
C LEU A 130 -34.83 -19.48 -28.44
N ALA A 131 -34.35 -18.33 -27.93
CA ALA A 131 -32.95 -18.17 -27.55
C ALA A 131 -32.55 -19.13 -26.45
N ARG A 132 -33.42 -19.32 -25.44
CA ARG A 132 -33.21 -20.26 -24.32
C ARG A 132 -33.21 -21.73 -24.78
N ASP A 133 -34.10 -22.09 -25.72
CA ASP A 133 -34.20 -23.45 -26.22
C ASP A 133 -32.97 -23.84 -27.09
N VAL A 134 -32.34 -22.88 -27.76
CA VAL A 134 -31.19 -23.10 -28.64
C VAL A 134 -29.87 -22.97 -27.88
N ALA A 135 -29.81 -22.19 -26.78
CA ALA A 135 -28.59 -21.95 -26.02
C ALA A 135 -27.79 -23.21 -25.59
N PRO A 136 -28.45 -24.34 -25.16
CA PRO A 136 -27.73 -25.56 -24.80
C PRO A 136 -27.29 -26.40 -26.01
N THR A 137 -27.64 -26.01 -27.23
CA THR A 137 -27.30 -26.79 -28.44
C THR A 137 -26.04 -26.26 -29.13
N PRO A 138 -25.26 -27.10 -29.84
CA PRO A 138 -24.09 -26.66 -30.61
C PRO A 138 -24.47 -25.97 -31.93
N SER A 139 -25.69 -25.49 -32.07
CA SER A 139 -26.21 -24.92 -33.31
C SER A 139 -25.78 -23.46 -33.50
N THR A 140 -25.48 -23.10 -34.75
CA THR A 140 -25.21 -21.69 -35.08
C THR A 140 -26.53 -20.90 -35.11
N VAL A 141 -26.57 -19.82 -34.35
CA VAL A 141 -27.73 -18.93 -34.25
C VAL A 141 -27.46 -17.62 -34.97
N PHE A 142 -28.39 -17.20 -35.81
CA PHE A 142 -28.33 -15.91 -36.50
C PHE A 142 -29.42 -14.98 -35.97
N ILE A 143 -29.02 -13.87 -35.34
CA ILE A 143 -29.95 -12.90 -34.73
C ILE A 143 -30.06 -11.67 -35.64
N THR A 144 -31.26 -11.37 -36.12
CA THR A 144 -31.55 -10.23 -36.99
C THR A 144 -32.47 -9.23 -36.29
N GLY A 145 -32.37 -7.95 -36.64
CA GLY A 145 -33.23 -6.88 -36.13
C GLY A 145 -32.62 -5.50 -36.35
N GLU A 146 -33.40 -4.45 -36.14
CA GLU A 146 -32.94 -3.07 -36.29
C GLU A 146 -31.82 -2.69 -35.32
N THR A 147 -31.09 -1.61 -35.65
CA THR A 147 -30.03 -1.11 -34.76
C THR A 147 -30.63 -0.64 -33.45
N GLY A 148 -29.99 -1.00 -32.29
CA GLY A 148 -30.46 -0.60 -30.96
C GLY A 148 -31.55 -1.49 -30.35
N THR A 149 -31.95 -2.62 -30.97
CA THR A 149 -33.00 -3.52 -30.46
C THR A 149 -32.55 -4.52 -29.40
N GLY A 150 -31.27 -4.44 -28.93
CA GLY A 150 -30.76 -5.31 -27.88
C GLY A 150 -30.33 -6.71 -28.35
N LYS A 151 -30.00 -6.90 -29.64
CA LYS A 151 -29.49 -8.17 -30.19
C LYS A 151 -28.27 -8.70 -29.43
N GLU A 152 -27.38 -7.81 -29.01
CA GLU A 152 -26.18 -8.16 -28.25
C GLU A 152 -26.51 -8.78 -26.89
N LEU A 153 -27.55 -8.28 -26.22
CA LEU A 153 -28.00 -8.81 -24.93
C LEU A 153 -28.56 -10.23 -25.06
N ILE A 154 -29.27 -10.51 -26.16
CA ILE A 154 -29.80 -11.84 -26.47
C ILE A 154 -28.64 -12.79 -26.76
N ALA A 155 -27.66 -12.37 -27.56
CA ALA A 155 -26.48 -13.16 -27.88
C ALA A 155 -25.66 -13.49 -26.62
N GLN A 156 -25.43 -12.53 -25.74
CA GLN A 156 -24.74 -12.73 -24.46
C GLN A 156 -25.52 -13.70 -23.55
N GLY A 157 -26.83 -13.61 -23.48
CA GLY A 157 -27.68 -14.53 -22.73
C GLY A 157 -27.56 -15.98 -23.22
N CYS A 158 -27.49 -16.20 -24.53
CA CYS A 158 -27.26 -17.53 -25.12
C CYS A 158 -25.88 -18.09 -24.75
N ILE A 159 -24.82 -17.28 -24.83
CA ILE A 159 -23.44 -17.69 -24.47
C ILE A 159 -23.32 -18.06 -23.01
N CYS A 160 -23.91 -17.27 -22.11
CA CYS A 160 -23.85 -17.54 -20.68
C CYS A 160 -24.54 -18.84 -20.26
N GLN A 161 -25.62 -19.25 -20.95
CA GLN A 161 -26.31 -20.51 -20.68
C GLN A 161 -25.55 -21.71 -21.24
N SER A 162 -24.90 -21.58 -22.39
CA SER A 162 -24.10 -22.67 -22.96
C SER A 162 -22.85 -23.05 -22.16
N THR A 163 -22.35 -22.13 -21.31
CA THR A 163 -21.18 -22.38 -20.41
C THR A 163 -21.55 -22.92 -19.05
N SER A 164 -22.81 -22.83 -18.59
CA SER A 164 -23.24 -23.35 -17.30
C SER A 164 -23.64 -24.83 -17.28
N ASP A 165 -23.80 -25.47 -18.46
CA ASP A 165 -24.16 -26.90 -18.56
C ASP A 165 -22.95 -27.81 -18.79
N THR A 166 -21.72 -27.33 -18.59
CA THR A 166 -20.49 -28.12 -18.86
C THR A 166 -19.71 -28.45 -17.56
N GLU A 167 -20.32 -28.34 -16.36
CA GLU A 167 -19.76 -28.85 -15.09
C GLU A 167 -20.50 -30.09 -14.59
#